data_7c3f509df8216a023d1282ada31850f0
#
_entry.id   7c3f509df8216a023d1282ada31850f0
#
_cell.length_a   1.000
_cell.length_b   1.000
_cell.length_c   1.000
_cell.angle_alpha   90.00
_cell.angle_beta   90.00
_cell.angle_gamma   90.00
#
_symmetry.space_group_name_H-M   'P 1'
#
loop_
_entity.id
_entity.type
_entity.pdbx_description
1 polymer ?
#
loop_
_entity_poly.entity_id
_entity_poly.type
_entity_poly.pdbx_seq_one_letter_code
_entity_poly.pdbx_strand_id
1 'polypeptide(L)'
;MQGVLEHVAEIGGLTITTMDWGSLRYEQVVLIKTKLTENGKAPATVNKILAAIKGVSRECWRMGLMDIDAFMRIKDVARVTGESAQAGRALSIGEIDALFRATMKDETPAGTRDCAILSCLYAGGLRRSECSALKIADLEDKDEEVILSVYGKRNKPRKVFLSNGAANWLRAYLGIRGQAEGRLFWSARKDGQLTGQGMTDQSVYCIVDKRARQAGLTEISPHDLRRTLTGDLMDKGVDVLVVQRTLGHSDPKTTARYDRRSERAQAAAATTIHVPFRR
;
A
#
# COMPACT_ATOMS: atom_id res chain seq x y z
N MET A 1 -1.02 13.65 -8.72
CA MET A 1 -0.49 14.12 -10.01
C MET A 1 0.06 15.53 -9.88
N GLN A 2 -0.65 16.44 -9.23
CA GLN A 2 -0.25 17.84 -9.03
C GLN A 2 1.19 18.00 -8.48
N GLY A 3 1.55 17.41 -7.33
CA GLY A 3 2.90 17.54 -6.75
C GLY A 3 4.04 16.97 -7.63
N VAL A 4 3.73 16.10 -8.60
CA VAL A 4 4.72 15.63 -9.59
C VAL A 4 4.98 16.70 -10.64
N LEU A 5 3.94 17.41 -11.06
CA LEU A 5 4.05 18.50 -12.05
C LEU A 5 4.66 19.76 -11.41
N GLU A 6 4.37 20.02 -10.14
CA GLU A 6 5.04 21.07 -9.35
C GLU A 6 6.55 20.85 -9.35
N HIS A 7 6.99 19.63 -9.05
CA HIS A 7 8.42 19.29 -9.06
C HIS A 7 9.06 19.44 -10.45
N VAL A 8 8.33 19.14 -11.54
CA VAL A 8 8.82 19.36 -12.92
C VAL A 8 8.97 20.84 -13.23
N ALA A 9 8.01 21.66 -12.82
CA ALA A 9 8.06 23.10 -13.01
C ALA A 9 9.23 23.73 -12.21
N GLU A 10 9.45 23.27 -10.97
CA GLU A 10 10.57 23.71 -10.10
C GLU A 10 11.95 23.42 -10.71
N ILE A 11 12.14 22.31 -11.45
CA ILE A 11 13.38 22.01 -12.18
C ILE A 11 13.71 23.12 -13.21
N GLY A 12 12.68 23.75 -13.77
CA GLY A 12 12.80 24.89 -14.69
C GLY A 12 12.77 26.26 -14.01
N GLY A 13 12.68 26.33 -12.66
CA GLY A 13 12.54 27.59 -11.93
C GLY A 13 11.16 28.23 -12.09
N LEU A 14 10.14 27.44 -12.45
CA LEU A 14 8.76 27.87 -12.71
C LEU A 14 7.80 27.23 -11.72
N THR A 15 6.56 27.72 -11.69
CA THR A 15 5.46 27.05 -11.00
C THR A 15 4.61 26.25 -11.99
N ILE A 16 3.77 25.34 -11.48
CA ILE A 16 2.86 24.55 -12.32
C ILE A 16 1.92 25.44 -13.16
N THR A 17 1.59 26.61 -12.65
CA THR A 17 0.68 27.56 -13.30
C THR A 17 1.38 28.52 -14.27
N THR A 18 2.69 28.76 -14.09
CA THR A 18 3.46 29.64 -14.95
C THR A 18 4.21 28.91 -16.06
N MET A 19 4.29 27.58 -15.98
CA MET A 19 4.92 26.75 -17.01
C MET A 19 4.02 26.63 -18.23
N ASP A 20 4.53 27.02 -19.39
CA ASP A 20 3.87 26.77 -20.68
C ASP A 20 4.04 25.32 -21.10
N TRP A 21 3.10 24.47 -20.70
CA TRP A 21 3.10 23.05 -21.02
C TRP A 21 2.91 22.77 -22.52
N GLY A 22 2.31 23.69 -23.25
CA GLY A 22 2.12 23.59 -24.71
C GLY A 22 3.42 23.74 -25.50
N SER A 23 4.36 24.52 -24.95
CA SER A 23 5.66 24.76 -25.58
C SER A 23 6.70 23.66 -25.26
N LEU A 24 6.35 22.67 -24.44
CA LEU A 24 7.26 21.58 -24.07
C LEU A 24 7.67 20.75 -25.30
N ARG A 25 8.97 20.45 -25.41
CA ARG A 25 9.54 19.68 -26.53
C ARG A 25 10.34 18.48 -26.01
N TYR A 26 10.62 17.55 -26.91
CA TYR A 26 11.32 16.29 -26.65
C TYR A 26 12.62 16.50 -25.85
N GLU A 27 13.44 17.45 -26.28
CA GLU A 27 14.76 17.73 -25.69
C GLU A 27 14.66 18.12 -24.21
N GLN A 28 13.64 18.92 -23.87
CA GLN A 28 13.40 19.34 -22.49
C GLN A 28 12.96 18.15 -21.62
N VAL A 29 12.12 17.26 -22.16
CA VAL A 29 11.69 16.06 -21.43
C VAL A 29 12.84 15.08 -21.22
N VAL A 30 13.73 14.94 -22.20
CA VAL A 30 14.96 14.15 -22.07
C VAL A 30 15.87 14.78 -21.02
N LEU A 31 16.06 16.09 -21.03
CA LEU A 31 16.88 16.80 -20.02
C LEU A 31 16.32 16.62 -18.60
N ILE A 32 14.99 16.73 -18.42
CA ILE A 32 14.34 16.46 -17.13
C ILE A 32 14.61 15.03 -16.68
N LYS A 33 14.44 14.06 -17.57
CA LYS A 33 14.74 12.64 -17.29
C LYS A 33 16.19 12.45 -16.84
N THR A 34 17.16 13.04 -17.57
CA THR A 34 18.59 12.95 -17.28
C THR A 34 18.91 13.53 -15.92
N LYS A 35 18.47 14.77 -15.66
CA LYS A 35 18.68 15.44 -14.35
C LYS A 35 18.10 14.63 -13.19
N LEU A 36 16.89 14.06 -13.35
CA LEU A 36 16.28 13.22 -12.30
C LEU A 36 17.10 11.96 -12.05
N THR A 37 17.67 11.36 -13.09
CA THR A 37 18.51 10.17 -12.98
C THR A 37 19.87 10.50 -12.35
N GLU A 38 20.51 11.57 -12.76
CA GLU A 38 21.77 12.07 -12.19
C GLU A 38 21.62 12.44 -10.71
N ASN A 39 20.46 13.00 -10.32
CA ASN A 39 20.11 13.27 -8.93
C ASN A 39 19.75 12.00 -8.12
N GLY A 40 20.02 10.81 -8.64
CA GLY A 40 19.82 9.53 -7.93
C GLY A 40 18.36 9.16 -7.69
N LYS A 41 17.39 9.74 -8.41
CA LYS A 41 15.98 9.36 -8.27
C LYS A 41 15.76 7.93 -8.77
N ALA A 42 15.05 7.13 -7.97
CA ALA A 42 14.73 5.76 -8.34
C ALA A 42 13.99 5.68 -9.70
N PRO A 43 14.27 4.66 -10.55
CA PRO A 43 13.65 4.48 -11.86
C PRO A 43 12.12 4.58 -11.84
N ALA A 44 11.47 4.03 -10.81
CA ALA A 44 10.03 4.12 -10.63
C ALA A 44 9.54 5.57 -10.45
N THR A 45 10.29 6.41 -9.74
CA THR A 45 9.99 7.82 -9.54
C THR A 45 10.15 8.60 -10.85
N VAL A 46 11.25 8.41 -11.57
CA VAL A 46 11.49 9.03 -12.88
C VAL A 46 10.38 8.65 -13.86
N ASN A 47 10.03 7.37 -13.92
CA ASN A 47 8.97 6.88 -14.80
C ASN A 47 7.58 7.42 -14.43
N LYS A 48 7.30 7.66 -13.14
CA LYS A 48 6.07 8.32 -12.68
C LYS A 48 6.00 9.77 -13.17
N ILE A 49 7.11 10.49 -13.09
CA ILE A 49 7.24 11.87 -13.60
C ILE A 49 7.06 11.90 -15.11
N LEU A 50 7.75 11.04 -15.86
CA LEU A 50 7.58 10.91 -17.30
C LEU A 50 6.13 10.59 -17.70
N ALA A 51 5.44 9.73 -16.96
CA ALA A 51 4.05 9.43 -17.23
C ALA A 51 3.13 10.65 -17.01
N ALA A 52 3.42 11.48 -16.00
CA ALA A 52 2.70 12.72 -15.76
C ALA A 52 2.92 13.75 -16.88
N ILE A 53 4.17 13.96 -17.29
CA ILE A 53 4.53 14.84 -18.42
C ILE A 53 3.80 14.40 -19.70
N LYS A 54 3.89 13.12 -20.06
CA LYS A 54 3.19 12.56 -21.24
C LYS A 54 1.67 12.74 -21.14
N GLY A 55 1.11 12.64 -19.94
CA GLY A 55 -0.31 12.90 -19.70
C GLY A 55 -0.70 14.33 -19.98
N VAL A 56 0.05 15.29 -19.46
CA VAL A 56 -0.20 16.74 -19.72
C VAL A 56 0.01 17.09 -21.19
N SER A 57 1.10 16.63 -21.79
CA SER A 57 1.37 16.87 -23.23
C SER A 57 0.24 16.33 -24.11
N ARG A 58 -0.37 15.21 -23.74
CA ARG A 58 -1.55 14.67 -24.45
C ARG A 58 -2.75 15.60 -24.34
N GLU A 59 -3.01 16.17 -23.16
CA GLU A 59 -4.12 17.11 -23.01
C GLU A 59 -3.83 18.44 -23.73
N CYS A 60 -2.58 18.96 -23.70
CA CYS A 60 -2.17 20.11 -24.49
C CYS A 60 -2.40 19.89 -25.99
N TRP A 61 -2.05 18.71 -26.51
CA TRP A 61 -2.35 18.35 -27.90
C TRP A 61 -3.87 18.33 -28.17
N ARG A 62 -4.66 17.71 -27.30
CA ARG A 62 -6.13 17.68 -27.46
C ARG A 62 -6.77 19.06 -27.44
N MET A 63 -6.18 19.99 -26.70
CA MET A 63 -6.64 21.37 -26.59
C MET A 63 -6.09 22.27 -27.73
N GLY A 64 -5.30 21.74 -28.67
CA GLY A 64 -4.67 22.51 -29.74
C GLY A 64 -3.51 23.38 -29.29
N LEU A 65 -3.01 23.24 -28.07
CA LEU A 65 -1.88 23.99 -27.52
C LEU A 65 -0.52 23.38 -27.90
N MET A 66 -0.50 22.16 -28.43
CA MET A 66 0.69 21.42 -28.85
C MET A 66 0.38 20.72 -30.19
N ASP A 67 1.32 20.73 -31.12
CA ASP A 67 1.19 20.00 -32.38
C ASP A 67 1.38 18.48 -32.15
N ILE A 68 0.88 17.67 -33.08
CA ILE A 68 0.89 16.21 -32.99
C ILE A 68 2.33 15.65 -33.00
N ASP A 69 3.23 16.26 -33.80
CA ASP A 69 4.61 15.75 -33.92
C ASP A 69 5.38 15.98 -32.62
N ALA A 70 5.23 17.15 -31.99
CA ALA A 70 5.81 17.42 -30.67
C ALA A 70 5.28 16.43 -29.62
N PHE A 71 3.97 16.19 -29.58
CA PHE A 71 3.38 15.21 -28.66
C PHE A 71 3.91 13.78 -28.91
N MET A 72 3.98 13.34 -30.16
CA MET A 72 4.46 12.00 -30.51
C MET A 72 5.92 11.79 -30.11
N ARG A 73 6.80 12.78 -30.34
CA ARG A 73 8.20 12.74 -29.90
C ARG A 73 8.31 12.65 -28.37
N ILE A 74 7.52 13.42 -27.62
CA ILE A 74 7.48 13.34 -26.14
C ILE A 74 6.98 11.96 -25.70
N LYS A 75 5.96 11.42 -26.34
CA LYS A 75 5.41 10.08 -26.05
C LYS A 75 6.47 8.98 -26.21
N ASP A 76 7.39 9.12 -27.18
CA ASP A 76 8.44 8.14 -27.48
C ASP A 76 9.62 8.18 -26.50
N VAL A 77 9.72 9.18 -25.62
CA VAL A 77 10.77 9.19 -24.59
C VAL A 77 10.75 7.87 -23.81
N ALA A 78 11.84 7.11 -23.92
CA ALA A 78 11.96 5.79 -23.32
C ALA A 78 11.94 5.88 -21.78
N ARG A 79 11.32 4.88 -21.16
CA ARG A 79 11.35 4.70 -19.71
C ARG A 79 12.78 4.42 -19.23
N VAL A 80 13.07 4.80 -17.99
CA VAL A 80 14.30 4.38 -17.32
C VAL A 80 14.14 2.92 -16.90
N THR A 81 15.08 2.09 -17.34
CA THR A 81 15.19 0.70 -16.89
C THR A 81 16.05 0.63 -15.63
N GLY A 82 15.74 -0.28 -14.76
CA GLY A 82 16.47 -0.52 -13.51
C GLY A 82 15.52 -1.04 -12.43
N GLU A 83 16.08 -1.85 -11.54
CA GLU A 83 15.35 -2.27 -10.34
C GLU A 83 15.44 -1.16 -9.30
N SER A 84 14.29 -0.69 -8.85
CA SER A 84 14.25 0.14 -7.64
C SER A 84 14.35 -0.79 -6.45
N ALA A 85 15.28 -0.52 -5.53
CA ALA A 85 15.25 -1.17 -4.23
C ALA A 85 13.81 -1.08 -3.67
N GLN A 86 13.26 -2.21 -3.27
CA GLN A 86 11.89 -2.21 -2.72
C GLN A 86 11.93 -1.42 -1.41
N ALA A 87 11.24 -0.28 -1.38
CA ALA A 87 11.08 0.47 -0.15
C ALA A 87 10.36 -0.39 0.90
N GLY A 88 10.84 -0.33 2.13
CA GLY A 88 10.30 -1.10 3.25
C GLY A 88 10.77 -2.56 3.30
N ARG A 89 10.37 -3.26 4.36
CA ARG A 89 10.76 -4.64 4.63
C ARG A 89 9.61 -5.45 5.22
N ALA A 90 9.74 -6.78 5.27
CA ALA A 90 8.88 -7.61 6.10
C ALA A 90 9.37 -7.54 7.56
N LEU A 91 8.44 -7.61 8.49
CA LEU A 91 8.72 -7.72 9.92
C LEU A 91 8.88 -9.20 10.29
N SER A 92 9.75 -9.48 11.25
CA SER A 92 9.81 -10.78 11.89
C SER A 92 8.62 -10.97 12.85
N ILE A 93 8.35 -12.22 13.23
CA ILE A 93 7.30 -12.55 14.22
C ILE A 93 7.58 -11.82 15.54
N GLY A 94 8.85 -11.72 15.98
CA GLY A 94 9.22 -11.00 17.19
C GLY A 94 8.96 -9.49 17.10
N GLU A 95 9.11 -8.88 15.93
CA GLU A 95 8.79 -7.46 15.71
C GLU A 95 7.29 -7.20 15.69
N ILE A 96 6.50 -8.10 15.09
CA ILE A 96 5.03 -8.04 15.17
C ILE A 96 4.57 -8.14 16.63
N ASP A 97 5.12 -9.09 17.40
CA ASP A 97 4.81 -9.25 18.83
C ASP A 97 5.21 -7.98 19.63
N ALA A 98 6.40 -7.44 19.41
CA ALA A 98 6.85 -6.20 20.04
C ALA A 98 5.93 -5.00 19.71
N LEU A 99 5.48 -4.88 18.45
CA LEU A 99 4.56 -3.83 18.00
C LEU A 99 3.22 -3.90 18.75
N PHE A 100 2.63 -5.10 18.85
CA PHE A 100 1.38 -5.28 19.57
C PHE A 100 1.57 -5.05 21.08
N ARG A 101 2.62 -5.62 21.71
CA ARG A 101 2.91 -5.39 23.13
C ARG A 101 3.10 -3.92 23.49
N ALA A 102 3.81 -3.17 22.65
CA ALA A 102 3.97 -1.73 22.87
C ALA A 102 2.65 -0.98 22.75
N THR A 103 1.78 -1.39 21.83
CA THR A 103 0.45 -0.77 21.64
C THR A 103 -0.49 -1.10 22.80
N MET A 104 -0.45 -2.33 23.32
CA MET A 104 -1.26 -2.79 24.47
C MET A 104 -0.94 -2.06 25.77
N LYS A 105 0.25 -1.44 25.91
CA LYS A 105 0.56 -0.60 27.07
C LYS A 105 -0.27 0.69 27.14
N ASP A 106 -0.91 1.07 26.05
CA ASP A 106 -1.83 2.20 25.99
C ASP A 106 -3.24 1.69 26.31
N GLU A 107 -3.63 1.78 27.60
CA GLU A 107 -4.93 1.30 28.12
C GLU A 107 -6.10 2.21 27.74
N THR A 108 -5.85 3.30 27.00
CA THR A 108 -6.91 4.21 26.54
C THR A 108 -7.73 3.60 25.39
N PRO A 109 -8.94 4.13 25.12
CA PRO A 109 -9.71 3.78 23.92
C PRO A 109 -8.92 3.86 22.61
N ALA A 110 -7.97 4.80 22.51
CA ALA A 110 -7.08 4.91 21.36
C ALA A 110 -6.11 3.71 21.24
N GLY A 111 -5.61 3.18 22.33
CA GLY A 111 -4.74 1.99 22.32
C GLY A 111 -5.47 0.77 21.79
N THR A 112 -6.69 0.51 22.27
CA THR A 112 -7.53 -0.59 21.76
C THR A 112 -7.85 -0.42 20.28
N ARG A 113 -8.21 0.81 19.85
CA ARG A 113 -8.41 1.15 18.43
C ARG A 113 -7.15 0.85 17.62
N ASP A 114 -5.98 1.23 18.09
CA ASP A 114 -4.72 1.08 17.37
C ASP A 114 -4.36 -0.41 17.21
N CYS A 115 -4.61 -1.26 18.23
CA CYS A 115 -4.49 -2.72 18.11
C CYS A 115 -5.44 -3.27 17.03
N ALA A 116 -6.69 -2.80 16.96
CA ALA A 116 -7.63 -3.21 15.94
C ALA A 116 -7.20 -2.75 14.52
N ILE A 117 -6.65 -1.54 14.38
CA ILE A 117 -6.07 -1.05 13.12
C ILE A 117 -4.87 -1.91 12.70
N LEU A 118 -3.93 -2.19 13.60
CA LEU A 118 -2.78 -3.05 13.33
C LEU A 118 -3.23 -4.46 12.90
N SER A 119 -4.27 -5.00 13.53
CA SER A 119 -4.87 -6.29 13.16
C SER A 119 -5.45 -6.27 11.74
N CYS A 120 -6.16 -5.23 11.36
CA CYS A 120 -6.67 -5.06 10.00
C CYS A 120 -5.55 -4.93 8.97
N LEU A 121 -4.48 -4.21 9.29
CA LEU A 121 -3.35 -3.99 8.39
C LEU A 121 -2.49 -5.25 8.23
N TYR A 122 -2.19 -5.96 9.33
CA TYR A 122 -1.35 -7.16 9.32
C TYR A 122 -2.15 -8.40 8.95
N ALA A 123 -3.13 -8.81 9.77
CA ALA A 123 -3.86 -10.05 9.53
C ALA A 123 -4.86 -9.94 8.36
N GLY A 124 -5.47 -8.77 8.16
CA GLY A 124 -6.39 -8.50 7.04
C GLY A 124 -5.68 -8.05 5.77
N GLY A 125 -4.42 -7.64 5.85
CA GLY A 125 -3.67 -7.12 4.71
C GLY A 125 -4.29 -5.89 4.06
N LEU A 126 -5.00 -5.06 4.80
CA LEU A 126 -5.65 -3.87 4.26
C LEU A 126 -4.62 -2.80 3.86
N ARG A 127 -4.93 -2.04 2.81
CA ARG A 127 -4.22 -0.79 2.54
C ARG A 127 -4.66 0.27 3.56
N ARG A 128 -3.81 1.24 3.88
CA ARG A 128 -4.15 2.33 4.81
C ARG A 128 -5.44 3.07 4.40
N SER A 129 -5.62 3.31 3.11
CA SER A 129 -6.82 3.96 2.58
C SER A 129 -8.07 3.08 2.67
N GLU A 130 -7.93 1.77 2.53
CA GLU A 130 -9.02 0.81 2.73
C GLU A 130 -9.41 0.78 4.21
N CYS A 131 -8.42 0.70 5.11
CA CYS A 131 -8.63 0.70 6.56
C CYS A 131 -9.38 1.96 7.03
N SER A 132 -8.92 3.14 6.62
CA SER A 132 -9.58 4.42 6.98
C SER A 132 -10.96 4.59 6.36
N ALA A 133 -11.25 3.92 5.24
CA ALA A 133 -12.52 4.01 4.54
C ALA A 133 -13.60 3.08 5.09
N LEU A 134 -13.25 2.03 5.85
CA LEU A 134 -14.19 1.07 6.41
C LEU A 134 -15.32 1.75 7.19
N LYS A 135 -16.51 1.18 7.08
CA LYS A 135 -17.71 1.58 7.80
C LYS A 135 -18.22 0.43 8.67
N ILE A 136 -19.05 0.72 9.64
CA ILE A 136 -19.75 -0.32 10.42
C ILE A 136 -20.53 -1.27 9.52
N ALA A 137 -21.21 -0.73 8.51
CA ALA A 137 -21.99 -1.53 7.56
C ALA A 137 -21.17 -2.51 6.71
N ASP A 138 -19.83 -2.35 6.68
CA ASP A 138 -18.93 -3.25 5.94
C ASP A 138 -18.49 -4.45 6.80
N LEU A 139 -18.93 -4.53 8.05
CA LEU A 139 -18.52 -5.54 9.02
C LEU A 139 -19.66 -6.53 9.29
N GLU A 140 -19.31 -7.82 9.28
CA GLU A 140 -20.16 -8.94 9.67
C GLU A 140 -19.40 -9.72 10.77
N ASP A 141 -19.93 -9.70 12.00
CA ASP A 141 -19.34 -10.43 13.12
C ASP A 141 -19.97 -11.82 13.22
N LYS A 142 -19.15 -12.87 13.16
CA LYS A 142 -19.53 -14.28 13.31
C LYS A 142 -18.74 -14.89 14.46
N ASP A 143 -19.23 -15.99 15.00
CA ASP A 143 -18.69 -16.59 16.25
C ASP A 143 -17.16 -16.75 16.25
N GLU A 144 -16.55 -17.25 15.18
CA GLU A 144 -15.13 -17.51 15.10
C GLU A 144 -14.33 -16.44 14.32
N GLU A 145 -14.99 -15.65 13.50
CA GLU A 145 -14.34 -14.69 12.60
C GLU A 145 -15.12 -13.39 12.44
N VAL A 146 -14.41 -12.33 12.13
CA VAL A 146 -15.01 -11.07 11.67
C VAL A 146 -14.71 -10.91 10.19
N ILE A 147 -15.75 -10.69 9.39
CA ILE A 147 -15.65 -10.51 7.95
C ILE A 147 -15.78 -9.04 7.63
N LEU A 148 -14.81 -8.51 6.87
CA LEU A 148 -14.81 -7.13 6.38
C LEU A 148 -15.05 -7.12 4.88
N SER A 149 -16.05 -6.37 4.41
CA SER A 149 -16.29 -6.08 3.01
C SER A 149 -15.42 -4.88 2.61
N VAL A 150 -14.33 -5.13 1.88
CA VAL A 150 -13.32 -4.10 1.54
C VAL A 150 -13.43 -3.75 0.08
N TYR A 151 -13.56 -2.46 -0.22
CA TYR A 151 -13.63 -1.94 -1.58
C TYR A 151 -12.26 -1.48 -2.06
N GLY A 152 -11.71 -2.18 -3.04
CA GLY A 152 -10.42 -1.89 -3.63
C GLY A 152 -10.48 -0.87 -4.77
N LYS A 153 -9.37 -0.75 -5.51
CA LYS A 153 -9.27 0.10 -6.70
C LYS A 153 -10.35 -0.29 -7.72
N ARG A 154 -11.07 0.71 -8.28
CA ARG A 154 -12.22 0.54 -9.19
C ARG A 154 -13.46 -0.05 -8.50
N ASN A 155 -13.60 0.16 -7.19
CA ASN A 155 -14.77 -0.28 -6.42
C ASN A 155 -15.06 -1.80 -6.49
N LYS A 156 -14.02 -2.63 -6.69
CA LYS A 156 -14.18 -4.09 -6.66
C LYS A 156 -14.18 -4.56 -5.21
N PRO A 157 -15.29 -5.15 -4.73
CA PRO A 157 -15.36 -5.65 -3.37
C PRO A 157 -14.55 -6.94 -3.22
N ARG A 158 -13.96 -7.12 -2.02
CA ARG A 158 -13.43 -8.39 -1.55
C ARG A 158 -13.78 -8.59 -0.09
N LYS A 159 -13.94 -9.85 0.32
CA LYS A 159 -14.07 -10.21 1.73
C LYS A 159 -12.69 -10.43 2.34
N VAL A 160 -12.49 -9.90 3.53
CA VAL A 160 -11.31 -10.11 4.36
C VAL A 160 -11.78 -10.76 5.65
N PHE A 161 -11.15 -11.86 6.01
CA PHE A 161 -11.49 -12.65 7.18
C PHE A 161 -10.46 -12.39 8.28
N LEU A 162 -10.93 -11.95 9.44
CA LEU A 162 -10.12 -11.80 10.64
C LEU A 162 -10.53 -12.88 11.64
N SER A 163 -9.57 -13.62 12.14
CA SER A 163 -9.78 -14.68 13.13
C SER A 163 -8.88 -14.49 14.33
N ASN A 164 -9.03 -15.32 15.36
CA ASN A 164 -8.19 -15.33 16.55
C ASN A 164 -8.02 -13.93 17.18
N GLY A 165 -6.81 -13.58 17.58
CA GLY A 165 -6.49 -12.29 18.20
C GLY A 165 -6.87 -11.07 17.36
N ALA A 166 -6.86 -11.18 16.03
CA ALA A 166 -7.23 -10.07 15.16
C ALA A 166 -8.74 -9.76 15.25
N ALA A 167 -9.58 -10.79 15.25
CA ALA A 167 -11.02 -10.62 15.48
C ALA A 167 -11.30 -10.08 16.87
N ASN A 168 -10.60 -10.60 17.89
CA ASN A 168 -10.77 -10.18 19.28
C ASN A 168 -10.44 -8.69 19.47
N TRP A 169 -9.36 -8.19 18.87
CA TRP A 169 -9.03 -6.76 18.94
C TRP A 169 -10.08 -5.88 18.28
N LEU A 170 -10.62 -6.34 17.16
CA LEU A 170 -11.69 -5.58 16.49
C LEU A 170 -12.96 -5.57 17.33
N ARG A 171 -13.34 -6.71 17.94
CA ARG A 171 -14.48 -6.80 18.86
C ARG A 171 -14.30 -5.93 20.11
N ALA A 172 -13.11 -5.97 20.71
CA ALA A 172 -12.80 -5.11 21.87
C ALA A 172 -12.96 -3.62 21.52
N TYR A 173 -12.48 -3.21 20.35
CA TYR A 173 -12.67 -1.86 19.87
C TYR A 173 -14.15 -1.53 19.59
N LEU A 174 -14.91 -2.44 18.99
CA LEU A 174 -16.35 -2.28 18.76
C LEU A 174 -17.14 -2.10 20.06
N GLY A 175 -16.73 -2.79 21.12
CA GLY A 175 -17.33 -2.61 22.46
C GLY A 175 -17.17 -1.18 22.99
N ILE A 176 -16.08 -0.51 22.67
CA ILE A 176 -15.82 0.90 23.05
C ILE A 176 -16.49 1.87 22.08
N ARG A 177 -16.38 1.59 20.79
CA ARG A 177 -16.90 2.45 19.73
C ARG A 177 -18.44 2.45 19.65
N GLY A 178 -19.05 1.32 19.93
CA GLY A 178 -20.47 1.08 19.72
C GLY A 178 -20.84 0.87 18.25
N GLN A 179 -22.16 0.72 18.02
CA GLN A 179 -22.73 0.35 16.71
C GLN A 179 -23.24 1.53 15.88
N ALA A 180 -22.95 2.77 16.29
CA ALA A 180 -23.39 3.95 15.55
C ALA A 180 -22.89 3.91 14.10
N GLU A 181 -23.74 4.27 13.14
CA GLU A 181 -23.41 4.30 11.73
C GLU A 181 -22.20 5.19 11.42
N GLY A 182 -21.59 4.96 10.25
CA GLY A 182 -20.47 5.76 9.77
C GLY A 182 -19.14 5.00 9.74
N ARG A 183 -18.04 5.76 9.84
CA ARG A 183 -16.69 5.18 9.77
C ARG A 183 -16.44 4.19 10.91
N LEU A 184 -15.81 3.07 10.59
CA LEU A 184 -15.43 2.06 11.58
C LEU A 184 -14.41 2.63 12.56
N PHE A 185 -13.33 3.21 12.08
CA PHE A 185 -12.27 3.75 12.91
C PHE A 185 -12.41 5.26 13.12
N TRP A 186 -12.44 5.68 14.39
CA TRP A 186 -12.56 7.08 14.79
C TRP A 186 -11.20 7.67 15.19
N SER A 187 -11.05 8.95 14.95
CA SER A 187 -9.94 9.75 15.47
C SER A 187 -9.96 9.78 17.00
N ALA A 188 -8.82 10.05 17.61
CA ALA A 188 -8.72 10.24 19.05
C ALA A 188 -8.11 11.59 19.39
N ARG A 189 -8.46 12.13 20.56
CA ARG A 189 -7.85 13.30 21.19
C ARG A 189 -6.50 12.92 21.80
N LYS A 190 -5.77 13.91 22.30
CA LYS A 190 -4.47 13.70 22.95
C LYS A 190 -4.55 12.85 24.22
N ASP A 191 -5.69 12.89 24.91
CA ASP A 191 -6.01 12.10 26.10
C ASP A 191 -6.39 10.63 25.79
N GLY A 192 -6.41 10.26 24.51
CA GLY A 192 -6.77 8.92 24.07
C GLY A 192 -8.28 8.67 23.90
N GLN A 193 -9.14 9.66 24.16
CA GLN A 193 -10.58 9.52 23.98
C GLN A 193 -10.98 9.62 22.51
N LEU A 194 -11.93 8.81 22.07
CA LEU A 194 -12.44 8.80 20.71
C LEU A 194 -13.33 10.01 20.45
N THR A 195 -13.20 10.57 19.22
CA THR A 195 -13.93 11.80 18.85
C THR A 195 -15.29 11.55 18.19
N GLY A 196 -15.62 10.33 17.83
CA GLY A 196 -16.78 10.01 16.99
C GLY A 196 -16.60 10.35 15.51
N GLN A 197 -15.49 10.96 15.12
CA GLN A 197 -15.20 11.35 13.74
C GLN A 197 -14.24 10.36 13.07
N GLY A 198 -14.51 10.00 11.80
CA GLY A 198 -13.66 9.14 11.02
C GLY A 198 -12.25 9.71 10.85
N MET A 199 -11.28 8.82 10.68
CA MET A 199 -9.88 9.18 10.45
C MET A 199 -9.52 9.19 8.97
N THR A 200 -8.44 9.93 8.65
CA THR A 200 -7.83 9.93 7.31
C THR A 200 -6.86 8.75 7.14
N ASP A 201 -6.49 8.46 5.91
CA ASP A 201 -5.44 7.46 5.63
C ASP A 201 -4.06 7.90 6.15
N GLN A 202 -3.80 9.19 6.22
CA GLN A 202 -2.60 9.75 6.84
C GLN A 202 -2.60 9.50 8.36
N SER A 203 -3.74 9.58 9.02
CA SER A 203 -3.86 9.24 10.45
C SER A 203 -3.49 7.78 10.72
N VAL A 204 -3.89 6.85 9.82
CA VAL A 204 -3.49 5.43 9.93
C VAL A 204 -1.97 5.27 9.82
N TYR A 205 -1.34 6.01 8.90
CA TYR A 205 0.13 6.03 8.79
C TYR A 205 0.79 6.53 10.07
N CYS A 206 0.33 7.66 10.61
CA CYS A 206 0.87 8.24 11.85
C CYS A 206 0.72 7.29 13.05
N ILE A 207 -0.37 6.54 13.13
CA ILE A 207 -0.56 5.53 14.17
C ILE A 207 0.50 4.42 14.05
N VAL A 208 0.66 3.84 12.87
CA VAL A 208 1.67 2.78 12.67
C VAL A 208 3.08 3.27 13.01
N ASP A 209 3.45 4.45 12.53
CA ASP A 209 4.75 5.07 12.82
C ASP A 209 4.95 5.33 14.34
N LYS A 210 3.93 5.91 15.01
CA LYS A 210 3.95 6.11 16.47
C LYS A 210 4.16 4.80 17.22
N ARG A 211 3.38 3.77 16.91
CA ARG A 211 3.43 2.48 17.61
C ARG A 211 4.72 1.71 17.30
N ALA A 212 5.22 1.81 16.07
CA ALA A 212 6.52 1.25 15.72
C ALA A 212 7.65 1.87 16.53
N ARG A 213 7.70 3.19 16.64
CA ARG A 213 8.71 3.87 17.49
C ARG A 213 8.60 3.47 18.96
N GLN A 214 7.39 3.33 19.50
CA GLN A 214 7.16 2.84 20.87
C GLN A 214 7.65 1.40 21.08
N ALA A 215 7.63 0.60 20.03
CA ALA A 215 8.17 -0.77 20.03
C ALA A 215 9.68 -0.84 19.77
N GLY A 216 10.37 0.30 19.60
CA GLY A 216 11.78 0.34 19.22
C GLY A 216 12.06 -0.04 17.76
N LEU A 217 11.02 -0.03 16.91
CA LEU A 217 11.13 -0.35 15.49
C LEU A 217 11.25 0.94 14.67
N THR A 218 12.15 0.95 13.69
CA THR A 218 12.37 2.09 12.80
C THR A 218 11.84 1.80 11.40
N GLU A 219 11.40 2.87 10.71
CA GLU A 219 11.03 2.84 9.30
C GLU A 219 9.93 1.84 8.92
N ILE A 220 8.95 1.64 9.81
CA ILE A 220 7.80 0.77 9.56
C ILE A 220 6.62 1.56 9.02
N SER A 221 6.05 1.07 7.94
CA SER A 221 4.87 1.63 7.28
C SER A 221 3.69 0.63 7.26
N PRO A 222 2.45 1.09 7.03
CA PRO A 222 1.32 0.19 6.82
C PRO A 222 1.53 -0.82 5.69
N HIS A 223 2.35 -0.47 4.69
CA HIS A 223 2.65 -1.37 3.58
C HIS A 223 3.55 -2.55 3.99
N ASP A 224 4.42 -2.33 4.98
CA ASP A 224 5.31 -3.37 5.50
C ASP A 224 4.55 -4.44 6.26
N LEU A 225 3.50 -4.07 7.03
CA LEU A 225 2.60 -5.02 7.67
C LEU A 225 1.90 -5.92 6.64
N ARG A 226 1.41 -5.33 5.56
CA ARG A 226 0.80 -6.09 4.47
C ARG A 226 1.82 -6.96 3.72
N ARG A 227 3.07 -6.49 3.55
CA ARG A 227 4.17 -7.28 3.00
C ARG A 227 4.49 -8.48 3.89
N THR A 228 4.52 -8.25 5.21
CA THR A 228 4.75 -9.31 6.20
C THR A 228 3.70 -10.40 6.09
N LEU A 229 2.40 -10.05 6.06
CA LEU A 229 1.34 -11.03 5.84
C LEU A 229 1.56 -11.83 4.55
N THR A 230 1.96 -11.15 3.47
CA THR A 230 2.21 -11.83 2.18
C THR A 230 3.29 -12.90 2.33
N GLY A 231 4.42 -12.56 2.96
CA GLY A 231 5.50 -13.50 3.25
C GLY A 231 5.04 -14.65 4.15
N ASP A 232 4.39 -14.32 5.27
CA ASP A 232 3.92 -15.30 6.24
C ASP A 232 2.95 -16.33 5.63
N LEU A 233 2.02 -15.88 4.77
CA LEU A 233 1.10 -16.79 4.08
C LEU A 233 1.84 -17.69 3.09
N MET A 234 2.78 -17.14 2.35
CA MET A 234 3.59 -17.92 1.40
C MET A 234 4.49 -18.92 2.12
N ASP A 235 5.14 -18.53 3.22
CA ASP A 235 6.01 -19.40 4.02
C ASP A 235 5.21 -20.55 4.66
N LYS A 236 3.92 -20.33 4.96
CA LYS A 236 2.98 -21.36 5.40
C LYS A 236 2.42 -22.23 4.27
N GLY A 237 2.87 -22.05 3.04
CA GLY A 237 2.46 -22.84 1.88
C GLY A 237 1.10 -22.48 1.28
N VAL A 238 0.50 -21.35 1.66
CA VAL A 238 -0.75 -20.90 1.07
C VAL A 238 -0.54 -20.63 -0.43
N ASP A 239 -1.49 -21.10 -1.24
CA ASP A 239 -1.45 -20.92 -2.69
C ASP A 239 -1.39 -19.43 -3.07
N VAL A 240 -0.56 -19.11 -4.04
CA VAL A 240 -0.29 -17.75 -4.50
C VAL A 240 -1.56 -17.03 -5.00
N LEU A 241 -2.50 -17.76 -5.61
CA LEU A 241 -3.77 -17.19 -6.08
C LEU A 241 -4.69 -16.87 -4.90
N VAL A 242 -4.65 -17.66 -3.83
CA VAL A 242 -5.36 -17.38 -2.58
C VAL A 242 -4.79 -16.13 -1.93
N VAL A 243 -3.47 -16.01 -1.82
CA VAL A 243 -2.79 -14.81 -1.31
C VAL A 243 -3.18 -13.57 -2.13
N GLN A 244 -3.17 -13.67 -3.46
CA GLN A 244 -3.59 -12.59 -4.35
C GLN A 244 -5.04 -12.15 -4.12
N ARG A 245 -5.96 -13.10 -3.98
CA ARG A 245 -7.38 -12.81 -3.72
C ARG A 245 -7.56 -12.14 -2.37
N THR A 246 -6.92 -12.65 -1.33
CA THR A 246 -6.94 -12.07 0.03
C THR A 246 -6.47 -10.62 0.02
N LEU A 247 -5.37 -10.35 -0.67
CA LEU A 247 -4.80 -9.02 -0.75
C LEU A 247 -5.51 -8.11 -1.76
N GLY A 248 -6.25 -8.64 -2.73
CA GLY A 248 -6.85 -7.87 -3.81
C GLY A 248 -5.78 -7.24 -4.71
N HIS A 249 -4.76 -8.03 -5.09
CA HIS A 249 -3.79 -7.62 -6.11
C HIS A 249 -4.40 -7.82 -7.50
N SER A 250 -4.46 -6.75 -8.27
CA SER A 250 -4.94 -6.80 -9.67
C SER A 250 -3.88 -7.33 -10.64
N ASP A 251 -2.59 -7.33 -10.25
CA ASP A 251 -1.47 -7.81 -11.06
C ASP A 251 -0.76 -8.96 -10.31
N PRO A 252 -0.75 -10.18 -10.90
CA PRO A 252 -0.03 -11.34 -10.38
C PRO A 252 1.45 -11.08 -10.11
N LYS A 253 2.09 -10.25 -10.92
CA LYS A 253 3.51 -9.89 -10.77
C LYS A 253 3.81 -9.23 -9.41
N THR A 254 2.80 -8.60 -8.80
CA THR A 254 2.96 -7.97 -7.49
C THR A 254 3.16 -9.01 -6.39
N THR A 255 2.49 -10.15 -6.45
CA THR A 255 2.62 -11.23 -5.46
C THR A 255 3.87 -12.08 -5.73
N ALA A 256 4.17 -12.36 -7.00
CA ALA A 256 5.35 -13.14 -7.40
C ALA A 256 6.68 -12.52 -6.92
N ARG A 257 6.74 -11.19 -6.76
CA ARG A 257 7.93 -10.50 -6.19
C ARG A 257 8.23 -10.87 -4.73
N TYR A 258 7.28 -11.44 -4.02
CA TYR A 258 7.43 -11.87 -2.62
C TYR A 258 7.72 -13.37 -2.50
N ASP A 259 7.71 -14.12 -3.61
CA ASP A 259 8.00 -15.56 -3.59
C ASP A 259 9.49 -15.80 -3.45
N ARG A 260 9.92 -16.14 -2.23
CA ARG A 260 11.30 -16.53 -1.89
C ARG A 260 11.55 -18.04 -2.01
N ARG A 261 10.54 -18.82 -2.45
CA ARG A 261 10.54 -20.28 -2.41
C ARG A 261 11.07 -20.95 -3.70
N SER A 262 11.69 -20.21 -4.65
CA SER A 262 11.88 -20.68 -6.01
C SER A 262 12.51 -22.08 -6.14
N GLU A 263 13.60 -22.38 -5.47
CA GLU A 263 14.27 -23.69 -5.62
C GLU A 263 13.77 -24.76 -4.66
N ARG A 264 13.57 -24.41 -3.37
CA ARG A 264 13.07 -25.37 -2.36
C ARG A 264 11.65 -25.84 -2.66
N ALA A 265 10.79 -24.94 -3.13
CA ALA A 265 9.42 -25.28 -3.51
C ALA A 265 9.38 -26.14 -4.78
N GLN A 266 10.27 -25.90 -5.75
CA GLN A 266 10.41 -26.75 -6.92
C GLN A 266 10.89 -28.15 -6.56
N ALA A 267 11.89 -28.26 -5.68
CA ALA A 267 12.37 -29.54 -5.18
C ALA A 267 11.28 -30.32 -4.42
N ALA A 268 10.55 -29.63 -3.53
CA ALA A 268 9.44 -30.23 -2.81
C ALA A 268 8.31 -30.68 -3.75
N ALA A 269 7.96 -29.88 -4.75
CA ALA A 269 6.96 -30.25 -5.73
C ALA A 269 7.40 -31.50 -6.55
N ALA A 270 8.67 -31.59 -6.91
CA ALA A 270 9.20 -32.77 -7.63
C ALA A 270 9.07 -34.05 -6.80
N THR A 271 9.19 -33.98 -5.47
CA THR A 271 9.05 -35.17 -4.60
C THR A 271 7.60 -35.64 -4.45
N THR A 272 6.60 -34.85 -4.78
CA THR A 272 5.19 -35.23 -4.74
C THR A 272 4.76 -36.10 -5.93
N ILE A 273 5.55 -36.11 -7.01
CA ILE A 273 5.25 -36.90 -8.21
C ILE A 273 5.89 -38.27 -8.05
N HIS A 274 5.05 -39.30 -7.96
CA HIS A 274 5.52 -40.70 -7.91
C HIS A 274 5.57 -41.27 -9.33
N VAL A 275 6.78 -41.68 -9.75
CA VAL A 275 6.97 -42.47 -10.99
C VAL A 275 7.33 -43.89 -10.57
N PRO A 276 6.52 -44.92 -10.94
CA PRO A 276 6.87 -46.29 -10.65
C PRO A 276 8.18 -46.70 -11.33
N PHE A 277 9.14 -47.18 -10.58
CA PHE A 277 10.37 -47.70 -11.11
C PHE A 277 10.49 -49.17 -10.69
N ARG A 278 10.58 -50.09 -11.68
CA ARG A 278 10.92 -51.48 -11.46
C ARG A 278 12.33 -51.73 -12.04
N ARG A 279 13.19 -52.35 -11.22
CA ARG A 279 14.47 -52.92 -11.68
C ARG A 279 14.24 -54.26 -12.33
#